data_4ceeec8f302460a0603a38cdb8f00740
#
_entry.id   4ceeec8f302460a0603a38cdb8f00740
#
_cell.length_a   1.000
_cell.length_b   1.000
_cell.length_c   1.000
_cell.angle_alpha   90.00
_cell.angle_beta   90.00
_cell.angle_gamma   90.00
#
_symmetry.space_group_name_H-M   'P 1'
#
loop_
_entity.id
_entity.type
_entity.pdbx_description
1 polymer ?
#
loop_
_entity_poly.entity_id
_entity_poly.type
_entity_poly.pdbx_seq_one_letter_code
_entity_poly.pdbx_strand_id
1 'polypeptide(L)'
;MADKPITKADLRYQKRKDAVDAVARGEPVSTVARVLGVPLRTMFLWLAQYRHGGYHALREGNRSGRPRKVTGEVMQWLYQAITLGDPRQHQFAFCLWTLAIIRTMLKRDKGIELSKSGVSRLLGHLGLSPQRPIYRSYKQDPEELERYLNRTFPELQELAKRTGAVIYFVDEAAVRSDAHRGTTWGKIGETPVVADSGDRFGLRLISAVSPRGDMKFATFQGRMNGARFVQFLKDLRADTGKPIIVIADNASYHGSNTVQRFIEASDGDVVVEHLPRYAPEFNPDEQVWNHAKARLAKLFIATKDDLVREMRSIMRSIQCSPQLIRSFFQLENTRYAANA
;
A
#
# COMPACT_ATOMS: atom_id res chain seq x y z
N MET A 1 2.37 -35.36 22.64
CA MET A 1 1.70 -35.41 21.32
C MET A 1 0.22 -35.13 21.55
N ALA A 2 -0.29 -33.98 21.10
CA ALA A 2 -1.71 -33.65 21.26
C ALA A 2 -2.55 -34.59 20.36
N ASP A 3 -3.49 -35.31 20.96
CA ASP A 3 -4.42 -36.17 20.24
C ASP A 3 -5.22 -35.34 19.23
N LYS A 4 -5.09 -35.71 17.96
CA LYS A 4 -5.80 -35.05 16.85
C LYS A 4 -7.30 -35.33 17.03
N PRO A 5 -8.17 -34.32 17.04
CA PRO A 5 -9.60 -34.54 17.27
C PRO A 5 -10.17 -35.47 16.19
N ILE A 6 -10.92 -36.50 16.65
CA ILE A 6 -11.56 -37.51 15.78
C ILE A 6 -12.59 -36.79 14.89
N THR A 7 -12.43 -36.89 13.57
CA THR A 7 -13.34 -36.26 12.61
C THR A 7 -14.57 -37.14 12.33
N LYS A 8 -15.62 -36.55 11.76
CA LYS A 8 -16.80 -37.31 11.28
C LYS A 8 -16.40 -38.35 10.20
N ALA A 9 -15.35 -38.10 9.45
CA ALA A 9 -14.83 -39.01 8.44
C ALA A 9 -14.15 -40.24 9.10
N ASP A 10 -13.40 -40.00 10.18
CA ASP A 10 -12.75 -41.10 10.95
C ASP A 10 -13.80 -42.01 11.60
N LEU A 11 -14.87 -41.43 12.15
CA LEU A 11 -15.98 -42.23 12.73
C LEU A 11 -16.69 -43.09 11.67
N ARG A 12 -16.90 -42.53 10.44
CA ARG A 12 -17.50 -43.28 9.35
C ARG A 12 -16.58 -44.39 8.85
N TYR A 13 -15.27 -44.10 8.75
CA TYR A 13 -14.28 -45.07 8.38
C TYR A 13 -14.23 -46.24 9.39
N GLN A 14 -14.21 -45.92 10.71
CA GLN A 14 -14.20 -46.90 11.76
C GLN A 14 -15.46 -47.78 11.68
N LYS A 15 -16.66 -47.19 11.51
CA LYS A 15 -17.91 -47.92 11.36
C LYS A 15 -17.85 -48.93 10.16
N ARG A 16 -17.28 -48.55 9.04
CA ARG A 16 -17.10 -49.43 7.87
C ARG A 16 -16.13 -50.56 8.15
N LYS A 17 -15.05 -50.24 8.86
CA LYS A 17 -14.04 -51.25 9.27
C LYS A 17 -14.68 -52.25 10.23
N ASP A 18 -15.35 -51.79 11.28
CA ASP A 18 -16.02 -52.67 12.26
C ASP A 18 -17.03 -53.60 11.58
N ALA A 19 -17.77 -53.06 10.60
CA ALA A 19 -18.73 -53.86 9.81
C ALA A 19 -18.07 -55.01 9.04
N VAL A 20 -16.95 -54.70 8.36
CA VAL A 20 -16.20 -55.72 7.59
C VAL A 20 -15.59 -56.75 8.54
N ASP A 21 -15.03 -56.31 9.67
CA ASP A 21 -14.40 -57.18 10.66
C ASP A 21 -15.42 -58.11 11.30
N ALA A 22 -16.66 -57.66 11.58
CA ALA A 22 -17.72 -58.48 12.10
C ALA A 22 -18.12 -59.62 11.11
N VAL A 23 -18.30 -59.28 9.84
CA VAL A 23 -18.57 -60.27 8.80
C VAL A 23 -17.42 -61.26 8.60
N ALA A 24 -16.16 -60.80 8.66
CA ALA A 24 -14.98 -61.63 8.59
C ALA A 24 -14.87 -62.63 9.77
N ARG A 25 -15.43 -62.29 10.92
CA ARG A 25 -15.56 -63.18 12.11
C ARG A 25 -16.71 -64.21 12.00
N GLY A 26 -17.48 -64.20 10.91
CA GLY A 26 -18.56 -65.13 10.66
C GLY A 26 -19.96 -64.60 10.98
N GLU A 27 -20.11 -63.31 11.38
CA GLU A 27 -21.42 -62.77 11.62
C GLU A 27 -22.22 -62.60 10.30
N PRO A 28 -23.53 -62.98 10.31
CA PRO A 28 -24.36 -62.80 9.11
C PRO A 28 -24.47 -61.34 8.70
N VAL A 29 -24.30 -61.06 7.41
CA VAL A 29 -24.31 -59.71 6.85
C VAL A 29 -25.60 -58.95 7.18
N SER A 30 -26.75 -59.65 7.25
CA SER A 30 -28.03 -59.07 7.60
C SER A 30 -28.09 -58.64 9.08
N THR A 31 -27.48 -59.42 9.97
CA THR A 31 -27.37 -59.08 11.39
C THR A 31 -26.52 -57.85 11.61
N VAL A 32 -25.32 -57.79 10.99
CA VAL A 32 -24.40 -56.64 11.07
C VAL A 32 -25.07 -55.38 10.49
N ALA A 33 -25.77 -55.50 9.37
CA ALA A 33 -26.51 -54.37 8.78
C ALA A 33 -27.55 -53.81 9.73
N ARG A 34 -28.31 -54.67 10.36
CA ARG A 34 -29.36 -54.28 11.33
C ARG A 34 -28.76 -53.61 12.58
N VAL A 35 -27.70 -54.16 13.15
CA VAL A 35 -27.02 -53.63 14.34
C VAL A 35 -26.42 -52.24 14.05
N LEU A 36 -25.80 -52.11 12.91
CA LEU A 36 -25.17 -50.82 12.48
C LEU A 36 -26.18 -49.83 11.91
N GLY A 37 -27.44 -50.20 11.74
CA GLY A 37 -28.49 -49.32 11.18
C GLY A 37 -28.16 -48.90 9.73
N VAL A 38 -27.68 -49.81 8.89
CA VAL A 38 -27.35 -49.56 7.47
C VAL A 38 -28.10 -50.50 6.55
N PRO A 39 -28.50 -50.07 5.33
CA PRO A 39 -29.11 -50.94 4.35
C PRO A 39 -28.17 -52.08 3.94
N LEU A 40 -28.74 -53.26 3.69
CA LEU A 40 -27.96 -54.42 3.19
C LEU A 40 -27.12 -54.08 1.94
N ARG A 41 -27.67 -53.30 1.03
CA ARG A 41 -26.94 -52.81 -0.16
C ARG A 41 -25.65 -52.09 0.23
N THR A 42 -25.69 -51.28 1.29
CA THR A 42 -24.50 -50.55 1.77
C THR A 42 -23.47 -51.47 2.35
N MET A 43 -23.89 -52.51 3.07
CA MET A 43 -22.99 -53.56 3.57
C MET A 43 -22.27 -54.32 2.45
N PHE A 44 -23.03 -54.76 1.45
CA PHE A 44 -22.41 -55.42 0.27
C PHE A 44 -21.45 -54.48 -0.48
N LEU A 45 -21.76 -53.19 -0.57
CA LEU A 45 -20.84 -52.22 -1.16
C LEU A 45 -19.52 -52.14 -0.37
N TRP A 46 -19.58 -52.03 0.95
CA TRP A 46 -18.39 -52.00 1.80
C TRP A 46 -17.56 -53.29 1.71
N LEU A 47 -18.19 -54.44 1.69
CA LEU A 47 -17.54 -55.71 1.50
C LEU A 47 -16.87 -55.83 0.12
N ALA A 48 -17.52 -55.32 -0.94
CA ALA A 48 -16.93 -55.24 -2.27
C ALA A 48 -15.71 -54.29 -2.33
N GLN A 49 -15.82 -53.13 -1.72
CA GLN A 49 -14.71 -52.19 -1.59
C GLN A 49 -13.53 -52.81 -0.84
N TYR A 50 -13.79 -53.48 0.27
CA TYR A 50 -12.76 -54.17 1.03
C TYR A 50 -12.08 -55.31 0.24
N ARG A 51 -12.84 -56.12 -0.51
CA ARG A 51 -12.27 -57.16 -1.36
C ARG A 51 -11.38 -56.59 -2.45
N HIS A 52 -11.70 -55.41 -2.97
CA HIS A 52 -10.95 -54.79 -4.07
C HIS A 52 -9.69 -54.02 -3.60
N GLY A 53 -9.67 -53.42 -2.42
CA GLY A 53 -8.56 -52.59 -1.98
C GLY A 53 -8.33 -52.56 -0.46
N GLY A 54 -8.79 -53.61 0.27
CA GLY A 54 -8.60 -53.71 1.71
C GLY A 54 -9.21 -52.58 2.51
N TYR A 55 -8.75 -52.38 3.72
CA TYR A 55 -9.21 -51.31 4.61
C TYR A 55 -9.00 -49.90 4.02
N HIS A 56 -8.00 -49.72 3.17
CA HIS A 56 -7.74 -48.43 2.54
C HIS A 56 -8.90 -47.98 1.65
N ALA A 57 -9.53 -48.89 0.93
CA ALA A 57 -10.65 -48.61 0.04
C ALA A 57 -11.96 -48.26 0.79
N LEU A 58 -12.03 -48.52 2.12
CA LEU A 58 -13.16 -48.10 2.95
C LEU A 58 -13.12 -46.61 3.36
N ARG A 59 -12.00 -45.93 3.13
CA ARG A 59 -11.91 -44.45 3.38
C ARG A 59 -12.75 -43.72 2.37
N GLU A 60 -13.40 -42.62 2.84
CA GLU A 60 -14.13 -41.76 1.93
C GLU A 60 -13.13 -41.00 1.05
N GLY A 61 -13.26 -41.13 -0.25
CA GLY A 61 -12.57 -40.25 -1.19
C GLY A 61 -13.11 -38.84 -1.14
N ASN A 62 -12.30 -37.90 -1.59
CA ASN A 62 -12.77 -36.50 -1.74
C ASN A 62 -13.90 -36.47 -2.77
N ARG A 63 -15.03 -35.89 -2.39
CA ARG A 63 -16.12 -35.67 -3.33
C ARG A 63 -15.70 -34.65 -4.38
N SER A 64 -15.94 -34.91 -5.64
CA SER A 64 -15.53 -34.06 -6.76
C SER A 64 -16.20 -32.68 -6.78
N GLY A 65 -17.17 -32.43 -5.91
CA GLY A 65 -17.86 -31.13 -5.85
C GLY A 65 -18.48 -30.67 -7.17
N ARG A 66 -18.99 -29.43 -7.18
CA ARG A 66 -19.51 -28.82 -8.40
C ARG A 66 -18.33 -28.40 -9.31
N PRO A 67 -18.34 -28.72 -10.61
CA PRO A 67 -17.31 -28.25 -11.54
C PRO A 67 -17.09 -26.73 -11.46
N ARG A 68 -15.83 -26.31 -11.55
CA ARG A 68 -15.48 -24.89 -11.49
C ARG A 68 -16.01 -24.19 -12.73
N LYS A 69 -16.69 -23.05 -12.56
CA LYS A 69 -17.15 -22.21 -13.69
C LYS A 69 -16.02 -21.54 -14.46
N VAL A 70 -14.86 -21.35 -13.82
CA VAL A 70 -13.69 -20.67 -14.37
C VAL A 70 -12.60 -21.71 -14.61
N THR A 71 -12.17 -21.85 -15.86
CA THR A 71 -11.08 -22.74 -16.27
C THR A 71 -9.72 -22.12 -15.99
N GLY A 72 -8.64 -22.96 -16.03
CA GLY A 72 -7.26 -22.47 -15.88
C GLY A 72 -6.89 -21.40 -16.91
N GLU A 73 -7.30 -21.57 -18.16
CA GLU A 73 -7.06 -20.61 -19.25
C GLU A 73 -7.69 -19.24 -18.96
N VAL A 74 -8.94 -19.24 -18.47
CA VAL A 74 -9.62 -17.97 -18.10
C VAL A 74 -8.97 -17.32 -16.90
N MET A 75 -8.48 -18.10 -15.93
CA MET A 75 -7.71 -17.59 -14.79
C MET A 75 -6.41 -16.92 -15.23
N GLN A 76 -5.65 -17.55 -16.11
CA GLN A 76 -4.42 -17.00 -16.67
C GLN A 76 -4.67 -15.72 -17.47
N TRP A 77 -5.68 -15.72 -18.34
CA TRP A 77 -6.10 -14.55 -19.10
C TRP A 77 -6.48 -13.38 -18.17
N LEU A 78 -7.29 -13.65 -17.15
CA LEU A 78 -7.70 -12.64 -16.19
C LEU A 78 -6.51 -12.07 -15.40
N TYR A 79 -5.59 -12.93 -14.96
CA TYR A 79 -4.38 -12.52 -14.28
C TYR A 79 -3.55 -11.57 -15.16
N GLN A 80 -3.29 -11.94 -16.40
CA GLN A 80 -2.53 -11.11 -17.35
C GLN A 80 -3.23 -9.78 -17.61
N ALA A 81 -4.55 -9.78 -17.85
CA ALA A 81 -5.31 -8.55 -18.08
C ALA A 81 -5.18 -7.56 -16.92
N ILE A 82 -5.19 -8.04 -15.67
CA ILE A 82 -5.12 -7.20 -14.47
C ILE A 82 -3.70 -6.75 -14.17
N THR A 83 -2.70 -7.61 -14.35
CA THR A 83 -1.31 -7.33 -13.93
C THR A 83 -0.48 -6.61 -14.99
N LEU A 84 -0.79 -6.80 -16.27
CA LEU A 84 -0.04 -6.23 -17.40
C LEU A 84 -0.77 -5.08 -18.10
N GLY A 85 -1.99 -4.76 -17.69
CA GLY A 85 -2.79 -3.74 -18.34
C GLY A 85 -3.76 -3.02 -17.40
N ASP A 86 -4.50 -2.09 -17.98
CA ASP A 86 -5.54 -1.35 -17.29
C ASP A 86 -6.92 -1.51 -17.99
N PRO A 87 -8.03 -1.14 -17.34
CA PRO A 87 -9.38 -1.31 -17.92
C PRO A 87 -9.60 -0.63 -19.26
N ARG A 88 -8.87 0.43 -19.61
CA ARG A 88 -9.03 1.18 -20.88
C ARG A 88 -8.68 0.33 -22.09
N GLN A 89 -7.71 -0.58 -21.95
CA GLN A 89 -7.34 -1.56 -22.98
C GLN A 89 -8.46 -2.57 -23.26
N HIS A 90 -9.42 -2.69 -22.32
CA HIS A 90 -10.60 -3.54 -22.41
C HIS A 90 -11.88 -2.74 -22.64
N GLN A 91 -11.80 -1.53 -23.22
CA GLN A 91 -12.92 -0.65 -23.60
C GLN A 91 -13.73 -0.12 -22.39
N PHE A 92 -13.12 0.05 -21.23
CA PHE A 92 -13.71 0.75 -20.10
C PHE A 92 -13.11 2.16 -19.97
N ALA A 93 -13.94 3.14 -19.59
CA ALA A 93 -13.49 4.52 -19.40
C ALA A 93 -12.67 4.75 -18.11
N PHE A 94 -12.44 3.71 -17.31
CA PHE A 94 -11.77 3.78 -16.02
C PHE A 94 -10.32 3.29 -16.11
N CYS A 95 -9.43 3.86 -15.28
CA CYS A 95 -8.03 3.43 -15.18
C CYS A 95 -7.75 2.46 -14.02
N LEU A 96 -8.74 2.19 -13.17
CA LEU A 96 -8.60 1.29 -12.02
C LEU A 96 -9.52 0.08 -12.14
N TRP A 97 -8.96 -1.10 -11.89
CA TRP A 97 -9.72 -2.33 -11.82
C TRP A 97 -10.66 -2.33 -10.62
N THR A 98 -11.95 -2.57 -10.87
CA THR A 98 -12.96 -2.79 -9.84
C THR A 98 -13.60 -4.15 -10.01
N LEU A 99 -14.19 -4.70 -8.93
CA LEU A 99 -14.93 -5.95 -9.01
C LEU A 99 -16.09 -5.88 -10.03
N ALA A 100 -16.68 -4.70 -10.23
CA ALA A 100 -17.75 -4.50 -11.20
C ALA A 100 -17.22 -4.60 -12.64
N ILE A 101 -16.12 -3.93 -12.96
CA ILE A 101 -15.47 -3.97 -14.27
C ILE A 101 -15.05 -5.41 -14.61
N ILE A 102 -14.36 -6.08 -13.68
CA ILE A 102 -13.90 -7.46 -13.87
C ILE A 102 -15.08 -8.42 -14.10
N ARG A 103 -16.16 -8.24 -13.33
CA ARG A 103 -17.40 -9.02 -13.53
C ARG A 103 -17.99 -8.81 -14.92
N THR A 104 -18.07 -7.56 -15.36
CA THR A 104 -18.60 -7.22 -16.70
C THR A 104 -17.72 -7.80 -17.80
N MET A 105 -16.40 -7.69 -17.67
CA MET A 105 -15.43 -8.24 -18.61
C MET A 105 -15.51 -9.78 -18.70
N LEU A 106 -15.60 -10.49 -17.56
CA LEU A 106 -15.79 -11.95 -17.55
C LEU A 106 -17.09 -12.37 -18.23
N LYS A 107 -18.20 -11.63 -18.03
CA LYS A 107 -19.46 -11.90 -18.69
C LYS A 107 -19.39 -11.64 -20.19
N ARG A 108 -18.84 -10.47 -20.59
CA ARG A 108 -18.77 -10.06 -21.99
C ARG A 108 -17.84 -10.95 -22.81
N ASP A 109 -16.63 -11.21 -22.30
CA ASP A 109 -15.54 -11.80 -23.10
C ASP A 109 -15.46 -13.32 -22.93
N LYS A 110 -16.00 -13.89 -21.84
CA LYS A 110 -15.93 -15.33 -21.53
C LYS A 110 -17.29 -15.96 -21.23
N GLY A 111 -18.38 -15.21 -21.25
CA GLY A 111 -19.71 -15.72 -20.92
C GLY A 111 -19.88 -16.18 -19.46
N ILE A 112 -18.96 -15.80 -18.57
CA ILE A 112 -18.94 -16.28 -17.19
C ILE A 112 -19.61 -15.28 -16.26
N GLU A 113 -20.72 -15.67 -15.66
CA GLU A 113 -21.42 -14.86 -14.67
C GLU A 113 -21.01 -15.26 -13.24
N LEU A 114 -20.43 -14.28 -12.52
CA LEU A 114 -20.09 -14.37 -11.11
C LEU A 114 -20.70 -13.22 -10.32
N SER A 115 -20.95 -13.43 -9.02
CA SER A 115 -21.25 -12.34 -8.09
C SER A 115 -19.97 -11.54 -7.79
N LYS A 116 -20.09 -10.31 -7.23
CA LYS A 116 -18.91 -9.52 -6.79
C LYS A 116 -18.04 -10.31 -5.81
N SER A 117 -18.64 -11.01 -4.84
CA SER A 117 -17.93 -11.89 -3.90
C SER A 117 -17.30 -13.11 -4.58
N GLY A 118 -17.91 -13.62 -5.67
CA GLY A 118 -17.31 -14.67 -6.49
C GLY A 118 -16.05 -14.19 -7.21
N VAL A 119 -16.11 -12.98 -7.79
CA VAL A 119 -14.93 -12.33 -8.41
C VAL A 119 -13.85 -12.08 -7.36
N SER A 120 -14.19 -11.55 -6.19
CA SER A 120 -13.21 -11.29 -5.11
C SER A 120 -12.48 -12.57 -4.68
N ARG A 121 -13.23 -13.69 -4.51
CA ARG A 121 -12.60 -14.99 -4.18
C ARG A 121 -11.72 -15.52 -5.32
N LEU A 122 -12.13 -15.32 -6.57
CA LEU A 122 -11.33 -15.70 -7.73
C LEU A 122 -10.01 -14.93 -7.77
N LEU A 123 -10.05 -13.60 -7.53
CA LEU A 123 -8.85 -12.77 -7.47
C LEU A 123 -7.92 -13.20 -6.32
N GLY A 124 -8.46 -13.47 -5.13
CA GLY A 124 -7.68 -14.02 -4.03
C GLY A 124 -7.03 -15.38 -4.35
N HIS A 125 -7.71 -16.24 -5.12
CA HIS A 125 -7.13 -17.50 -5.61
C HIS A 125 -5.96 -17.30 -6.60
N LEU A 126 -5.98 -16.17 -7.33
CA LEU A 126 -4.90 -15.74 -8.23
C LEU A 126 -3.78 -14.98 -7.52
N GLY A 127 -3.83 -14.86 -6.18
CA GLY A 127 -2.85 -14.09 -5.41
C GLY A 127 -3.01 -12.57 -5.53
N LEU A 128 -4.15 -12.09 -6.04
CA LEU A 128 -4.43 -10.67 -6.21
C LEU A 128 -5.24 -10.13 -5.02
N SER A 129 -4.84 -8.98 -4.51
CA SER A 129 -5.54 -8.24 -3.45
C SER A 129 -5.73 -6.76 -3.82
N PRO A 130 -6.71 -6.06 -3.22
CA PRO A 130 -6.84 -4.63 -3.42
C PRO A 130 -5.58 -3.88 -2.97
N GLN A 131 -5.00 -3.09 -3.86
CA GLN A 131 -3.84 -2.26 -3.60
C GLN A 131 -4.18 -0.79 -3.82
N ARG A 132 -3.49 0.12 -3.11
CA ARG A 132 -3.52 1.54 -3.42
C ARG A 132 -2.50 1.79 -4.53
N PRO A 133 -2.93 2.28 -5.71
CA PRO A 133 -2.01 2.53 -6.81
C PRO A 133 -1.09 3.70 -6.49
N ILE A 134 0.14 3.61 -6.98
CA ILE A 134 1.04 4.74 -7.08
C ILE A 134 0.72 5.43 -8.41
N TYR A 135 0.47 6.74 -8.35
CA TYR A 135 0.24 7.53 -9.55
C TYR A 135 1.57 8.11 -10.01
N ARG A 136 2.05 7.67 -11.17
CA ARG A 136 3.21 8.27 -11.85
C ARG A 136 2.73 9.15 -12.98
N SER A 137 3.36 10.31 -13.16
CA SER A 137 3.06 11.15 -14.31
C SER A 137 3.54 10.46 -15.59
N TYR A 138 2.70 10.42 -16.62
CA TYR A 138 3.12 9.98 -17.95
C TYR A 138 4.16 10.93 -18.59
N LYS A 139 4.37 12.11 -18.00
CA LYS A 139 5.38 13.10 -18.40
C LYS A 139 6.73 12.88 -17.73
N GLN A 140 6.83 11.92 -16.81
CA GLN A 140 8.11 11.56 -16.19
C GLN A 140 9.02 10.95 -17.25
N ASP A 141 10.25 11.46 -17.33
CA ASP A 141 11.29 10.94 -18.22
C ASP A 141 12.12 9.88 -17.49
N PRO A 142 12.03 8.60 -17.90
CA PRO A 142 12.79 7.53 -17.26
C PRO A 142 14.31 7.70 -17.42
N GLU A 143 14.80 8.28 -18.53
CA GLU A 143 16.22 8.48 -18.76
C GLU A 143 16.76 9.60 -17.86
N GLU A 144 15.99 10.69 -17.69
CA GLU A 144 16.33 11.77 -16.76
C GLU A 144 16.41 11.23 -15.32
N LEU A 145 15.44 10.39 -14.93
CA LEU A 145 15.42 9.76 -13.62
C LEU A 145 16.61 8.82 -13.40
N GLU A 146 16.90 7.96 -14.35
CA GLU A 146 18.04 7.04 -14.28
C GLU A 146 19.36 7.80 -14.19
N ARG A 147 19.53 8.84 -14.96
CA ARG A 147 20.71 9.73 -14.93
C ARG A 147 20.86 10.41 -13.56
N TYR A 148 19.74 10.88 -13.00
CA TYR A 148 19.75 11.49 -11.66
C TYR A 148 20.18 10.50 -10.59
N LEU A 149 19.59 9.30 -10.57
CA LEU A 149 19.88 8.29 -9.55
C LEU A 149 21.29 7.72 -9.65
N ASN A 150 21.79 7.51 -10.87
CA ASN A 150 23.06 6.81 -11.11
C ASN A 150 24.26 7.75 -11.27
N ARG A 151 24.03 9.05 -11.51
CA ARG A 151 25.11 10.01 -11.72
C ARG A 151 24.96 11.26 -10.86
N THR A 152 23.91 12.05 -11.03
CA THR A 152 23.78 13.37 -10.39
C THR A 152 23.76 13.24 -8.86
N PHE A 153 22.94 12.36 -8.30
CA PHE A 153 22.85 12.21 -6.86
C PHE A 153 24.14 11.64 -6.23
N PRO A 154 24.80 10.61 -6.77
CA PRO A 154 26.12 10.19 -6.33
C PRO A 154 27.19 11.30 -6.36
N GLU A 155 27.20 12.15 -7.40
CA GLU A 155 28.08 13.31 -7.48
C GLU A 155 27.84 14.31 -6.33
N LEU A 156 26.55 14.53 -5.96
CA LEU A 156 26.18 15.36 -4.81
C LEU A 156 26.60 14.73 -3.47
N GLN A 157 26.50 13.42 -3.33
CA GLN A 157 27.00 12.71 -2.13
C GLN A 157 28.51 12.86 -1.98
N GLU A 158 29.27 12.73 -3.06
CA GLU A 158 30.73 12.94 -3.03
C GLU A 158 31.09 14.42 -2.75
N LEU A 159 30.31 15.36 -3.29
CA LEU A 159 30.45 16.77 -2.96
C LEU A 159 30.19 17.01 -1.46
N ALA A 160 29.11 16.44 -0.92
CA ALA A 160 28.79 16.55 0.50
C ALA A 160 29.87 15.99 1.41
N LYS A 161 30.44 14.82 1.07
CA LYS A 161 31.59 14.24 1.81
C LYS A 161 32.81 15.14 1.79
N ARG A 162 33.15 15.70 0.62
CA ARG A 162 34.33 16.54 0.42
C ARG A 162 34.23 17.88 1.16
N THR A 163 33.03 18.50 1.15
CA THR A 163 32.79 19.82 1.75
C THR A 163 32.28 19.76 3.20
N GLY A 164 31.92 18.57 3.68
CA GLY A 164 31.24 18.40 4.97
C GLY A 164 29.79 18.88 4.97
N ALA A 165 29.21 19.14 3.79
CA ALA A 165 27.86 19.63 3.62
C ALA A 165 26.81 18.61 4.11
N VAL A 166 25.64 19.12 4.46
CA VAL A 166 24.46 18.30 4.77
C VAL A 166 23.49 18.37 3.60
N ILE A 167 23.04 17.20 3.12
CA ILE A 167 22.04 17.12 2.06
C ILE A 167 20.64 17.23 2.69
N TYR A 168 19.85 18.16 2.18
CA TYR A 168 18.45 18.37 2.55
C TYR A 168 17.55 18.21 1.33
N PHE A 169 16.44 17.52 1.52
CA PHE A 169 15.33 17.49 0.57
C PHE A 169 14.29 18.51 1.03
N VAL A 170 13.86 19.34 0.10
CA VAL A 170 12.96 20.46 0.38
C VAL A 170 11.70 20.31 -0.44
N ASP A 171 10.56 20.62 0.19
CA ASP A 171 9.27 20.67 -0.48
C ASP A 171 8.34 21.69 0.19
N GLU A 172 7.29 22.05 -0.51
CA GLU A 172 6.27 22.96 -0.05
C GLU A 172 4.90 22.33 -0.03
N ALA A 173 4.14 22.65 0.98
CA ALA A 173 2.77 22.21 1.05
C ALA A 173 1.81 23.34 1.39
N ALA A 174 0.62 23.23 0.80
CA ALA A 174 -0.57 23.91 1.28
C ALA A 174 -1.43 22.90 2.06
N VAL A 175 -1.86 23.31 3.24
CA VAL A 175 -2.81 22.56 4.06
C VAL A 175 -4.10 23.36 4.24
N ARG A 176 -5.21 22.65 4.41
CA ARG A 176 -6.55 23.26 4.57
C ARG A 176 -7.25 22.66 5.77
N SER A 177 -8.06 23.46 6.46
CA SER A 177 -8.86 23.03 7.61
C SER A 177 -9.92 22.00 7.27
N ASP A 178 -10.49 22.07 6.06
CA ASP A 178 -11.59 21.22 5.57
C ASP A 178 -11.13 19.89 4.93
N ALA A 179 -9.86 19.52 5.06
CA ALA A 179 -9.31 18.29 4.50
C ALA A 179 -9.52 17.07 5.44
N HIS A 180 -10.76 16.84 5.88
CA HIS A 180 -11.08 15.71 6.77
C HIS A 180 -10.89 14.37 6.08
N ARG A 181 -10.22 13.44 6.76
CA ARG A 181 -9.98 12.07 6.28
C ARG A 181 -9.95 11.11 7.45
N GLY A 182 -10.52 9.95 7.25
CA GLY A 182 -10.46 8.87 8.22
C GLY A 182 -11.80 8.19 8.44
N THR A 183 -11.80 7.27 9.38
CA THR A 183 -12.98 6.56 9.87
C THR A 183 -13.08 6.74 11.36
N THR A 184 -14.29 6.73 11.89
CA THR A 184 -14.56 6.72 13.34
C THR A 184 -15.51 5.59 13.69
N TRP A 185 -15.65 5.31 14.98
CA TRP A 185 -16.59 4.31 15.48
C TRP A 185 -17.97 4.90 15.62
N GLY A 186 -18.98 4.12 15.25
CA GLY A 186 -20.40 4.43 15.41
C GLY A 186 -21.21 3.16 15.52
N LYS A 187 -22.50 3.28 15.78
CA LYS A 187 -23.40 2.13 15.77
C LYS A 187 -23.53 1.55 14.36
N ILE A 188 -23.70 0.25 14.28
CA ILE A 188 -23.90 -0.43 12.98
C ILE A 188 -25.18 0.12 12.33
N GLY A 189 -25.02 0.61 11.09
CA GLY A 189 -26.12 1.19 10.31
C GLY A 189 -26.38 2.68 10.55
N GLU A 190 -25.70 3.31 11.53
CA GLU A 190 -25.77 4.74 11.79
C GLU A 190 -24.46 5.43 11.40
N THR A 191 -24.52 6.36 10.46
CA THR A 191 -23.32 7.13 10.07
C THR A 191 -23.05 8.21 11.12
N PRO A 192 -21.87 8.20 11.78
CA PRO A 192 -21.52 9.25 12.74
C PRO A 192 -21.43 10.62 12.08
N VAL A 193 -21.97 11.63 12.76
CA VAL A 193 -21.85 13.03 12.36
C VAL A 193 -20.79 13.69 13.23
N VAL A 194 -19.79 14.30 12.58
CA VAL A 194 -18.74 15.07 13.24
C VAL A 194 -18.98 16.55 12.93
N ALA A 195 -18.96 17.39 13.96
CA ALA A 195 -19.10 18.83 13.78
C ALA A 195 -17.90 19.40 13.01
N ASP A 196 -18.18 20.31 12.08
CA ASP A 196 -17.20 21.07 11.32
C ASP A 196 -17.50 22.56 11.44
N SER A 197 -16.48 23.42 11.37
CA SER A 197 -16.65 24.88 11.41
C SER A 197 -17.37 25.43 10.18
N GLY A 198 -17.34 24.70 9.06
CA GLY A 198 -17.81 25.16 7.75
C GLY A 198 -16.87 26.17 7.06
N ASP A 199 -15.84 26.64 7.76
CA ASP A 199 -14.87 27.60 7.25
C ASP A 199 -13.67 26.92 6.59
N ARG A 200 -13.08 27.60 5.59
CA ARG A 200 -11.96 27.07 4.81
C ARG A 200 -10.71 27.91 5.02
N PHE A 201 -9.96 27.57 6.05
CA PHE A 201 -8.67 28.19 6.30
C PHE A 201 -7.56 27.46 5.53
N GLY A 202 -6.60 28.24 5.03
CA GLY A 202 -5.42 27.71 4.35
C GLY A 202 -4.14 28.19 5.03
N LEU A 203 -3.15 27.31 5.08
CA LEU A 203 -1.80 27.61 5.54
C LEU A 203 -0.79 27.04 4.56
N ARG A 204 0.28 27.77 4.30
CA ARG A 204 1.40 27.34 3.49
C ARG A 204 2.64 27.14 4.35
N LEU A 205 3.37 26.10 4.05
CA LEU A 205 4.58 25.72 4.76
C LEU A 205 5.65 25.28 3.75
N ILE A 206 6.88 25.39 4.19
CA ILE A 206 8.05 24.78 3.55
C ILE A 206 8.77 23.94 4.59
N SER A 207 9.31 22.79 4.20
CA SER A 207 10.17 21.99 5.04
C SER A 207 11.42 21.51 4.31
N ALA A 208 12.40 21.11 5.10
CA ALA A 208 13.64 20.51 4.67
C ALA A 208 13.94 19.34 5.60
N VAL A 209 14.23 18.17 5.05
CA VAL A 209 14.61 16.97 5.81
C VAL A 209 15.90 16.38 5.33
N SER A 210 16.70 15.85 6.26
CA SER A 210 17.94 15.15 5.95
C SER A 210 17.86 13.66 6.31
N PRO A 211 18.61 12.78 5.62
CA PRO A 211 18.69 11.35 5.99
C PRO A 211 19.32 11.13 7.37
N ARG A 212 19.98 12.16 7.95
CA ARG A 212 20.49 12.14 9.33
C ARG A 212 19.39 12.25 10.37
N GLY A 213 18.17 12.64 9.94
CA GLY A 213 17.02 12.84 10.83
C GLY A 213 16.82 14.28 11.26
N ASP A 214 17.51 15.23 10.62
CA ASP A 214 17.29 16.66 10.85
C ASP A 214 16.11 17.18 10.05
N MET A 215 15.41 18.15 10.59
CA MET A 215 14.30 18.81 9.93
C MET A 215 14.24 20.28 10.30
N LYS A 216 14.00 21.12 9.30
CA LYS A 216 13.57 22.52 9.48
C LYS A 216 12.23 22.74 8.77
N PHE A 217 11.39 23.62 9.32
CA PHE A 217 10.19 24.04 8.64
C PHE A 217 9.87 25.51 8.94
N ALA A 218 9.13 26.13 8.04
CA ALA A 218 8.61 27.48 8.22
C ALA A 218 7.17 27.59 7.71
N THR A 219 6.38 28.45 8.33
CA THR A 219 5.03 28.79 7.88
C THR A 219 5.06 30.19 7.24
N PHE A 220 4.32 30.39 6.18
CA PHE A 220 4.26 31.69 5.52
C PHE A 220 2.87 32.01 4.97
N GLN A 221 2.62 33.30 4.72
CA GLN A 221 1.39 33.79 4.09
C GLN A 221 1.65 34.13 2.62
N GLY A 222 0.63 33.93 1.78
CA GLY A 222 0.72 34.20 0.35
C GLY A 222 1.46 33.09 -0.42
N ARG A 223 1.93 33.38 -1.62
CA ARG A 223 2.65 32.44 -2.47
C ARG A 223 4.14 32.43 -2.12
N MET A 224 4.78 31.28 -2.28
CA MET A 224 6.23 31.19 -2.26
C MET A 224 6.84 31.98 -3.42
N ASN A 225 8.00 32.57 -3.19
CA ASN A 225 8.79 33.29 -4.19
C ASN A 225 10.27 33.17 -3.86
N GLY A 226 11.13 33.60 -4.79
CA GLY A 226 12.59 33.48 -4.63
C GLY A 226 13.12 34.14 -3.36
N ALA A 227 12.60 35.32 -2.94
CA ALA A 227 13.07 36.00 -1.74
C ALA A 227 12.77 35.20 -0.46
N ARG A 228 11.57 34.61 -0.34
CA ARG A 228 11.21 33.75 0.79
C ARG A 228 12.00 32.46 0.81
N PHE A 229 12.23 31.89 -0.36
CA PHE A 229 13.07 30.71 -0.48
C PHE A 229 14.50 30.98 -0.04
N VAL A 230 15.09 32.08 -0.49
CA VAL A 230 16.42 32.53 -0.04
C VAL A 230 16.44 32.74 1.48
N GLN A 231 15.41 33.34 2.07
CA GLN A 231 15.36 33.48 3.53
C GLN A 231 15.33 32.13 4.22
N PHE A 232 14.55 31.18 3.72
CA PHE A 232 14.50 29.81 4.26
C PHE A 232 15.86 29.11 4.16
N LEU A 233 16.57 29.24 3.02
CA LEU A 233 17.91 28.71 2.83
C LEU A 233 18.94 29.30 3.81
N LYS A 234 18.88 30.64 4.05
CA LYS A 234 19.71 31.31 5.05
C LYS A 234 19.50 30.75 6.44
N ASP A 235 18.22 30.62 6.82
CA ASP A 235 17.85 30.10 8.13
C ASP A 235 18.25 28.61 8.26
N LEU A 236 18.09 27.81 7.22
CA LEU A 236 18.50 26.41 7.20
C LEU A 236 20.02 26.27 7.32
N ARG A 237 20.78 27.08 6.56
CA ARG A 237 22.25 27.11 6.62
C ARG A 237 22.76 27.54 8.01
N ALA A 238 22.14 28.57 8.61
CA ALA A 238 22.50 29.05 9.93
C ALA A 238 22.26 28.00 11.02
N ASP A 239 21.10 27.35 11.01
CA ASP A 239 20.76 26.30 11.98
C ASP A 239 21.65 25.07 11.82
N THR A 240 22.00 24.72 10.57
CA THR A 240 22.86 23.56 10.27
C THR A 240 24.32 23.82 10.71
N GLY A 241 24.79 25.05 10.66
CA GLY A 241 26.17 25.43 10.97
C GLY A 241 27.23 24.86 10.01
N LYS A 242 26.82 24.28 8.89
CA LYS A 242 27.66 23.62 7.87
C LYS A 242 27.16 24.01 6.47
N PRO A 243 27.96 23.87 5.41
CA PRO A 243 27.46 23.97 4.05
C PRO A 243 26.25 23.06 3.83
N ILE A 244 25.33 23.44 2.98
CA ILE A 244 24.14 22.68 2.66
C ILE A 244 24.00 22.42 1.15
N ILE A 245 23.56 21.23 0.81
CA ILE A 245 23.11 20.87 -0.51
C ILE A 245 21.60 20.64 -0.43
N VAL A 246 20.85 21.44 -1.14
CA VAL A 246 19.38 21.41 -1.14
C VAL A 246 18.89 20.78 -2.41
N ILE A 247 18.08 19.76 -2.29
CA ILE A 247 17.41 19.09 -3.41
C ILE A 247 15.93 19.49 -3.35
N ALA A 248 15.47 20.20 -4.37
CA ALA A 248 14.12 20.73 -4.47
C ALA A 248 13.44 20.29 -5.77
N ASP A 249 12.14 20.50 -5.88
CA ASP A 249 11.41 20.31 -7.12
C ASP A 249 11.75 21.38 -8.17
N ASN A 250 11.17 21.27 -9.35
CA ASN A 250 11.38 22.22 -10.46
C ASN A 250 10.42 23.44 -10.40
N ALA A 251 10.02 23.91 -9.23
CA ALA A 251 9.20 25.12 -9.13
C ALA A 251 9.97 26.35 -9.68
N SER A 252 9.29 27.19 -10.45
CA SER A 252 9.91 28.28 -11.21
C SER A 252 10.69 29.28 -10.37
N TYR A 253 10.33 29.47 -9.10
CA TYR A 253 11.04 30.41 -8.21
C TYR A 253 12.38 29.85 -7.70
N HIS A 254 12.63 28.53 -7.71
CA HIS A 254 13.92 27.93 -7.35
C HIS A 254 15.02 28.37 -8.33
N GLY A 255 14.69 28.49 -9.61
CA GLY A 255 15.61 28.99 -10.65
C GLY A 255 15.59 30.52 -10.84
N SER A 256 14.93 31.28 -9.96
CA SER A 256 14.85 32.74 -10.12
C SER A 256 16.20 33.43 -9.94
N ASN A 257 16.37 34.58 -10.60
CA ASN A 257 17.60 35.40 -10.49
C ASN A 257 17.96 35.74 -9.03
N THR A 258 16.96 35.89 -8.15
CA THR A 258 17.19 36.16 -6.74
C THR A 258 17.85 34.98 -6.02
N VAL A 259 17.42 33.76 -6.35
CA VAL A 259 18.00 32.54 -5.78
C VAL A 259 19.40 32.29 -6.35
N GLN A 260 19.57 32.43 -7.66
CA GLN A 260 20.87 32.26 -8.30
C GLN A 260 21.94 33.20 -7.77
N ARG A 261 21.63 34.51 -7.65
CA ARG A 261 22.55 35.48 -7.04
C ARG A 261 22.91 35.13 -5.59
N PHE A 262 21.96 34.60 -4.83
CA PHE A 262 22.24 34.17 -3.47
C PHE A 262 23.16 32.96 -3.43
N ILE A 263 22.95 31.97 -4.31
CA ILE A 263 23.83 30.78 -4.42
C ILE A 263 25.24 31.19 -4.82
N GLU A 264 25.39 32.03 -5.84
CA GLU A 264 26.69 32.56 -6.27
C GLU A 264 27.42 33.31 -5.14
N ALA A 265 26.69 34.15 -4.38
CA ALA A 265 27.23 34.90 -3.25
C ALA A 265 27.54 34.05 -2.03
N SER A 266 27.11 32.78 -1.98
CA SER A 266 27.37 31.86 -0.87
C SER A 266 28.73 31.16 -0.96
N ASP A 267 29.47 31.37 -2.02
CA ASP A 267 30.82 30.81 -2.25
C ASP A 267 30.90 29.28 -2.01
N GLY A 268 29.87 28.55 -2.46
CA GLY A 268 29.75 27.10 -2.32
C GLY A 268 29.14 26.60 -0.99
N ASP A 269 28.81 27.50 -0.07
CA ASP A 269 28.15 27.14 1.18
C ASP A 269 26.72 26.66 0.99
N VAL A 270 26.06 27.05 -0.12
CA VAL A 270 24.72 26.63 -0.49
C VAL A 270 24.71 26.18 -1.94
N VAL A 271 24.35 24.92 -2.15
CA VAL A 271 24.14 24.33 -3.47
C VAL A 271 22.67 23.96 -3.58
N VAL A 272 22.02 24.29 -4.71
CA VAL A 272 20.63 23.89 -4.99
C VAL A 272 20.63 23.04 -6.25
N GLU A 273 20.11 21.84 -6.12
CA GLU A 273 19.92 20.90 -7.23
C GLU A 273 18.45 20.53 -7.36
N HIS A 274 18.04 20.09 -8.54
CA HIS A 274 16.65 19.79 -8.82
C HIS A 274 16.43 18.29 -8.99
N LEU A 275 15.31 17.82 -8.42
CA LEU A 275 14.79 16.50 -8.73
C LEU A 275 14.37 16.40 -10.20
N PRO A 276 14.39 15.21 -10.79
CA PRO A 276 13.83 14.98 -12.13
C PRO A 276 12.39 15.49 -12.21
N ARG A 277 12.01 16.00 -13.36
CA ARG A 277 10.66 16.55 -13.55
C ARG A 277 9.60 15.48 -13.37
N TYR A 278 8.49 15.86 -12.73
CA TYR A 278 7.34 14.97 -12.50
C TYR A 278 7.66 13.71 -11.68
N ALA A 279 8.65 13.77 -10.81
CA ALA A 279 9.07 12.66 -9.94
C ALA A 279 8.96 12.98 -8.43
N PRO A 280 7.81 13.47 -7.92
CA PRO A 280 7.65 13.85 -6.52
C PRO A 280 7.83 12.67 -5.56
N GLU A 281 7.53 11.45 -6.01
CA GLU A 281 7.69 10.24 -5.21
C GLU A 281 9.14 9.94 -4.80
N PHE A 282 10.11 10.59 -5.45
CA PHE A 282 11.54 10.51 -5.09
C PHE A 282 11.95 11.57 -4.07
N ASN A 283 11.03 12.49 -3.68
CA ASN A 283 11.28 13.44 -2.60
C ASN A 283 10.86 12.87 -1.25
N PRO A 284 11.80 12.58 -0.31
CA PRO A 284 11.43 12.10 1.02
C PRO A 284 10.56 13.09 1.81
N ASP A 285 10.65 14.39 1.54
CA ASP A 285 9.89 15.43 2.23
C ASP A 285 8.38 15.37 1.94
N GLU A 286 7.98 14.78 0.81
CA GLU A 286 6.56 14.46 0.54
C GLU A 286 5.94 13.54 1.62
N GLN A 287 6.76 12.69 2.25
CA GLN A 287 6.29 11.81 3.33
C GLN A 287 6.04 12.59 4.64
N VAL A 288 6.78 13.67 4.86
CA VAL A 288 6.49 14.62 5.96
C VAL A 288 5.09 15.18 5.80
N TRP A 289 4.75 15.63 4.58
CA TRP A 289 3.43 16.18 4.29
C TRP A 289 2.33 15.13 4.38
N ASN A 290 2.57 13.93 3.90
CA ASN A 290 1.61 12.83 4.03
C ASN A 290 1.31 12.52 5.50
N HIS A 291 2.35 12.46 6.34
CA HIS A 291 2.22 12.24 7.78
C HIS A 291 1.52 13.40 8.47
N ALA A 292 1.92 14.63 8.19
CA ALA A 292 1.35 15.83 8.80
C ALA A 292 -0.12 16.03 8.41
N LYS A 293 -0.46 15.90 7.12
CA LYS A 293 -1.83 15.99 6.62
C LYS A 293 -2.75 14.92 7.21
N ALA A 294 -2.24 13.69 7.38
CA ALA A 294 -3.00 12.60 7.99
C ALA A 294 -3.32 12.83 9.48
N ARG A 295 -2.46 13.54 10.21
CA ARG A 295 -2.71 13.97 11.60
C ARG A 295 -3.68 15.13 11.67
N LEU A 296 -3.44 16.18 10.85
CA LEU A 296 -4.31 17.36 10.78
C LEU A 296 -5.75 16.99 10.43
N ALA A 297 -5.95 16.07 9.50
CA ALA A 297 -7.26 15.64 9.02
C ALA A 297 -8.20 15.03 10.09
N LYS A 298 -7.68 14.75 11.27
CA LYS A 298 -8.42 14.19 12.41
C LYS A 298 -8.78 15.24 13.46
N LEU A 299 -8.30 16.47 13.30
CA LEU A 299 -8.50 17.55 14.27
C LEU A 299 -9.68 18.42 13.87
N PHE A 300 -10.37 18.94 14.87
CA PHE A 300 -11.35 19.99 14.70
C PHE A 300 -10.61 21.36 14.68
N ILE A 301 -10.78 22.10 13.61
CA ILE A 301 -10.13 23.40 13.39
C ILE A 301 -11.23 24.47 13.31
N ALA A 302 -11.38 25.24 14.37
CA ALA A 302 -12.40 26.28 14.47
C ALA A 302 -11.96 27.62 13.84
N THR A 303 -10.66 27.93 13.90
CA THR A 303 -10.12 29.24 13.47
C THR A 303 -8.83 29.03 12.65
N LYS A 304 -8.42 30.10 11.95
CA LYS A 304 -7.12 30.14 11.26
C LYS A 304 -5.95 30.01 12.24
N ASP A 305 -6.07 30.57 13.42
CA ASP A 305 -5.03 30.50 14.45
C ASP A 305 -4.91 29.07 15.01
N ASP A 306 -6.03 28.36 15.14
CA ASP A 306 -6.02 26.94 15.47
C ASP A 306 -5.27 26.14 14.40
N LEU A 307 -5.54 26.39 13.12
CA LEU A 307 -4.82 25.71 12.03
C LEU A 307 -3.32 25.93 12.13
N VAL A 308 -2.89 27.17 12.37
CA VAL A 308 -1.46 27.51 12.51
C VAL A 308 -0.85 26.83 13.73
N ARG A 309 -1.53 26.89 14.89
CA ARG A 309 -1.08 26.29 16.15
C ARG A 309 -0.92 24.78 16.03
N GLU A 310 -1.99 24.10 15.56
CA GLU A 310 -2.01 22.65 15.45
C GLU A 310 -0.98 22.16 14.42
N MET A 311 -0.89 22.85 13.27
CA MET A 311 0.07 22.48 12.25
C MET A 311 1.51 22.65 12.73
N ARG A 312 1.82 23.74 13.44
CA ARG A 312 3.15 23.94 14.07
C ARG A 312 3.45 22.86 15.12
N SER A 313 2.45 22.48 15.90
CA SER A 313 2.58 21.40 16.89
C SER A 313 2.91 20.06 16.22
N ILE A 314 2.20 19.72 15.14
CA ILE A 314 2.44 18.51 14.35
C ILE A 314 3.85 18.53 13.76
N MET A 315 4.25 19.61 13.10
CA MET A 315 5.57 19.74 12.48
C MET A 315 6.71 19.66 13.50
N ARG A 316 6.55 20.30 14.68
CA ARG A 316 7.52 20.17 15.77
C ARG A 316 7.61 18.73 16.30
N SER A 317 6.48 18.04 16.43
CA SER A 317 6.46 16.63 16.84
C SER A 317 7.24 15.73 15.86
N ILE A 318 7.15 16.01 14.54
CA ILE A 318 7.95 15.31 13.53
C ILE A 318 9.43 15.70 13.67
N GLN A 319 9.74 16.99 13.77
CA GLN A 319 11.09 17.53 13.94
C GLN A 319 11.81 16.94 15.16
N CYS A 320 11.10 16.75 16.26
CA CYS A 320 11.62 16.11 17.49
C CYS A 320 11.69 14.57 17.39
N SER A 321 11.45 13.98 16.23
CA SER A 321 11.44 12.52 16.01
C SER A 321 12.41 12.11 14.88
N PRO A 322 13.74 12.15 15.11
CA PRO A 322 14.73 11.84 14.07
C PRO A 322 14.57 10.45 13.46
N GLN A 323 14.12 9.47 14.25
CA GLN A 323 13.87 8.12 13.76
C GLN A 323 12.70 8.09 12.75
N LEU A 324 11.64 8.86 12.99
CA LEU A 324 10.53 9.01 12.06
C LEU A 324 11.01 9.64 10.75
N ILE A 325 11.81 10.71 10.83
CA ILE A 325 12.38 11.38 9.64
C ILE A 325 13.24 10.40 8.85
N ARG A 326 14.14 9.65 9.49
CA ARG A 326 14.95 8.61 8.82
C ARG A 326 14.08 7.55 8.13
N SER A 327 12.93 7.21 8.68
CA SER A 327 12.04 6.22 8.09
C SER A 327 11.46 6.66 6.74
N PHE A 328 11.32 7.96 6.48
CA PHE A 328 10.88 8.51 5.21
C PHE A 328 11.89 8.27 4.06
N PHE A 329 13.14 8.00 4.40
CA PHE A 329 14.20 7.62 3.48
C PHE A 329 14.32 6.11 3.25
N GLN A 330 13.49 5.28 3.88
CA GLN A 330 13.54 3.82 3.74
C GLN A 330 12.54 3.23 2.76
N LEU A 331 11.68 4.07 2.16
CA LEU A 331 10.71 3.64 1.16
C LEU A 331 11.43 3.29 -0.16
N GLU A 332 10.80 2.50 -0.99
CA GLU A 332 11.36 2.01 -2.26
C GLU A 332 11.96 3.15 -3.11
N ASN A 333 11.19 4.23 -3.30
CA ASN A 333 11.60 5.36 -4.15
C ASN A 333 12.53 6.37 -3.45
N THR A 334 12.67 6.36 -2.12
CA THR A 334 13.50 7.33 -1.40
C THR A 334 14.76 6.71 -0.80
N ARG A 335 14.90 5.38 -0.88
CA ARG A 335 16.03 4.64 -0.31
C ARG A 335 17.39 5.02 -0.92
N TYR A 336 17.41 5.52 -2.14
CA TYR A 336 18.63 6.01 -2.79
C TYR A 336 19.32 7.10 -1.97
N ALA A 337 18.55 7.88 -1.22
CA ALA A 337 19.02 8.99 -0.41
C ALA A 337 19.31 8.61 1.07
N ALA A 338 19.08 7.38 1.50
CA ALA A 338 19.15 6.99 2.91
C ALA A 338 20.54 7.11 3.54
N ASN A 339 21.60 7.05 2.74
CA ASN A 339 23.00 7.10 3.18
C ASN A 339 23.71 8.39 2.76
N ALA A 340 22.98 9.46 2.51
CA ALA A 340 23.53 10.74 2.07
C ALA A 340 23.94 11.65 3.24
#